data_7df77d80abdd0ac5be20351c1cfc01ce
#
_entry.id   7df77d80abdd0ac5be20351c1cfc01ce
#
_cell.length_a   1.000
_cell.length_b   1.000
_cell.length_c   1.000
_cell.angle_alpha   90.00
_cell.angle_beta   90.00
_cell.angle_gamma   90.00
#
_symmetry.space_group_name_H-M   'P 1'
#
loop_
_entity.id
_entity.type
_entity.pdbx_description
1 polymer ?
#
loop_
_entity_poly.entity_id
_entity_poly.type
_entity_poly.pdbx_seq_one_letter_code
_entity_poly.pdbx_strand_id
1 'polypeptide(L)'
;MKKLLLALALAGSTLLSAQASAGTLKIGTEGAYPPFNFQDSAGKLGGFDVEIGLALCEKMKVECEVVGQDWDGIIPGLLAKKYDLIIASMFITEERKKQVNFTDPYYLAAMTHAAPKNSGITDFTNEGMKGKTIGAQSGTTQADFAAAVYPDAELKLYPTQDEVNLDMANGRLDLQVGDMIPLLDWVTKNEDGKACCELIGEPVTDKKFVGDGVGIAVRQEDNDLREKLNAALKEIREDGTYKKINDKYFSIDIYTMK
;
A
#
# COMPACT_ATOMS: atom_id res chain seq x y z
N MET A 1 49.16 1.09 -72.17
CA MET A 1 48.70 2.11 -71.20
C MET A 1 47.40 1.59 -70.52
N LYS A 2 47.53 0.92 -69.42
CA LYS A 2 46.39 0.36 -68.67
C LYS A 2 46.16 1.20 -67.40
N LYS A 3 45.01 1.88 -67.35
CA LYS A 3 44.60 2.64 -66.17
C LYS A 3 43.94 1.70 -65.11
N LEU A 4 44.55 1.59 -63.95
CA LEU A 4 44.05 0.88 -62.79
C LEU A 4 43.12 1.84 -62.02
N LEU A 5 41.83 1.49 -61.91
CA LEU A 5 40.86 2.17 -61.06
C LEU A 5 40.81 1.50 -59.72
N LEU A 6 41.22 2.18 -58.66
CA LEU A 6 41.15 1.75 -57.30
C LEU A 6 39.77 2.17 -56.74
N ALA A 7 38.89 1.20 -56.47
CA ALA A 7 37.61 1.46 -55.80
C ALA A 7 37.80 1.35 -54.27
N LEU A 8 37.66 2.47 -53.58
CA LEU A 8 37.66 2.52 -52.12
C LEU A 8 36.26 2.18 -51.61
N ALA A 9 36.07 0.99 -51.01
CA ALA A 9 34.84 0.60 -50.32
C ALA A 9 34.85 1.15 -48.89
N LEU A 10 34.05 2.21 -48.62
CA LEU A 10 33.76 2.66 -47.29
C LEU A 10 32.79 1.64 -46.62
N ALA A 11 33.30 0.81 -45.73
CA ALA A 11 32.49 0.00 -44.84
C ALA A 11 31.95 0.88 -43.72
N GLY A 12 30.70 1.33 -43.85
CA GLY A 12 29.96 2.02 -42.80
C GLY A 12 29.56 1.03 -41.71
N SER A 13 30.27 1.04 -40.58
CA SER A 13 29.89 0.29 -39.39
C SER A 13 28.71 0.98 -38.73
N THR A 14 27.49 0.49 -39.00
CA THR A 14 26.30 0.86 -38.22
C THR A 14 26.41 0.20 -36.85
N LEU A 15 26.77 0.99 -35.84
CA LEU A 15 26.62 0.62 -34.44
C LEU A 15 25.12 0.51 -34.14
N LEU A 16 24.54 -0.68 -34.22
CA LEU A 16 23.25 -0.98 -33.59
C LEU A 16 23.50 -0.86 -32.09
N SER A 17 23.06 0.25 -31.49
CA SER A 17 22.89 0.34 -30.05
C SER A 17 21.82 -0.66 -29.68
N ALA A 18 22.23 -1.81 -29.13
CA ALA A 18 21.31 -2.72 -28.46
C ALA A 18 20.74 -1.94 -27.25
N GLN A 19 19.56 -1.36 -27.43
CA GLN A 19 18.74 -0.97 -26.28
C GLN A 19 18.44 -2.26 -25.56
N ALA A 20 19.14 -2.49 -24.44
CA ALA A 20 18.71 -3.49 -23.47
C ALA A 20 17.27 -3.13 -23.09
N SER A 21 16.30 -3.92 -23.52
CA SER A 21 14.93 -3.83 -23.03
C SER A 21 15.05 -4.05 -21.53
N ALA A 22 14.93 -2.98 -20.75
CA ALA A 22 14.73 -3.12 -19.32
C ALA A 22 13.47 -3.95 -19.18
N GLY A 23 13.59 -5.12 -18.52
CA GLY A 23 12.43 -6.00 -18.32
C GLY A 23 11.30 -5.23 -17.67
N THR A 24 10.06 -5.65 -17.91
CA THR A 24 8.88 -5.06 -17.29
C THR A 24 8.97 -5.23 -15.77
N LEU A 25 8.91 -4.11 -15.02
CA LEU A 25 8.93 -4.11 -13.57
C LEU A 25 7.55 -4.53 -13.04
N LYS A 26 7.50 -5.50 -12.14
CA LYS A 26 6.24 -5.98 -11.58
C LYS A 26 5.97 -5.37 -10.22
N ILE A 27 4.77 -4.82 -10.06
CA ILE A 27 4.27 -4.18 -8.84
C ILE A 27 3.26 -5.12 -8.18
N GLY A 28 3.57 -5.62 -6.98
CA GLY A 28 2.62 -6.37 -6.16
C GLY A 28 1.72 -5.43 -5.36
N THR A 29 0.41 -5.67 -5.37
CA THR A 29 -0.57 -4.96 -4.55
C THR A 29 -1.67 -5.92 -4.09
N GLU A 30 -2.41 -5.59 -3.04
CA GLU A 30 -3.46 -6.48 -2.53
C GLU A 30 -4.70 -6.45 -3.43
N GLY A 31 -5.19 -5.28 -3.77
CA GLY A 31 -6.39 -5.10 -4.58
C GLY A 31 -7.70 -5.25 -3.82
N ALA A 32 -7.67 -5.19 -2.48
CA ALA A 32 -8.83 -5.29 -1.58
C ALA A 32 -8.83 -4.21 -0.48
N TYR A 33 -8.21 -3.06 -0.74
CA TYR A 33 -8.01 -1.99 0.25
C TYR A 33 -8.36 -0.59 -0.31
N PRO A 34 -9.65 -0.33 -0.62
CA PRO A 34 -10.07 0.98 -1.13
C PRO A 34 -9.86 2.10 -0.07
N PRO A 35 -9.53 3.35 -0.50
CA PRO A 35 -9.36 3.81 -1.87
C PRO A 35 -7.92 3.66 -2.41
N PHE A 36 -7.04 2.97 -1.68
CA PHE A 36 -5.61 2.84 -1.99
C PHE A 36 -5.33 1.84 -3.11
N ASN A 37 -5.84 0.62 -2.98
CA ASN A 37 -5.70 -0.41 -4.01
C ASN A 37 -6.94 -1.32 -3.99
N PHE A 38 -7.60 -1.44 -5.12
CA PHE A 38 -8.84 -2.21 -5.26
C PHE A 38 -9.01 -2.72 -6.69
N GLN A 39 -9.91 -3.68 -6.87
CA GLN A 39 -10.33 -4.12 -8.19
C GLN A 39 -11.65 -3.42 -8.58
N ASP A 40 -11.72 -2.92 -9.81
CA ASP A 40 -12.96 -2.42 -10.36
C ASP A 40 -13.89 -3.58 -10.77
N SER A 41 -15.09 -3.25 -11.26
CA SER A 41 -16.09 -4.25 -11.70
C SER A 41 -15.63 -5.13 -12.86
N ALA A 42 -14.57 -4.74 -13.57
CA ALA A 42 -13.93 -5.53 -14.62
C ALA A 42 -12.73 -6.35 -14.11
N GLY A 43 -12.45 -6.31 -12.80
CA GLY A 43 -11.30 -6.98 -12.18
C GLY A 43 -9.96 -6.26 -12.40
N LYS A 44 -9.99 -5.03 -12.90
CA LYS A 44 -8.77 -4.25 -13.10
C LYS A 44 -8.33 -3.59 -11.79
N LEU A 45 -7.05 -3.76 -11.44
CA LEU A 45 -6.43 -3.11 -10.29
C LEU A 45 -6.32 -1.60 -10.51
N GLY A 46 -6.68 -0.84 -9.49
CA GLY A 46 -6.67 0.62 -9.46
C GLY A 46 -6.55 1.15 -8.03
N GLY A 47 -6.63 2.46 -7.87
CA GLY A 47 -6.53 3.15 -6.59
C GLY A 47 -5.27 3.98 -6.47
N PHE A 48 -5.15 4.69 -5.34
CA PHE A 48 -4.04 5.62 -5.08
C PHE A 48 -2.67 4.94 -5.19
N ASP A 49 -2.47 3.78 -4.55
CA ASP A 49 -1.22 3.03 -4.59
C ASP A 49 -0.81 2.65 -6.01
N VAL A 50 -1.78 2.15 -6.78
CA VAL A 50 -1.55 1.74 -8.17
C VAL A 50 -1.16 2.94 -9.03
N GLU A 51 -1.87 4.08 -8.89
CA GLU A 51 -1.56 5.28 -9.66
C GLU A 51 -0.19 5.89 -9.28
N ILE A 52 0.16 5.89 -7.99
CA ILE A 52 1.52 6.27 -7.55
C ILE A 52 2.56 5.32 -8.16
N GLY A 53 2.36 4.01 -8.05
CA GLY A 53 3.29 3.02 -8.62
C GLY A 53 3.53 3.23 -10.12
N LEU A 54 2.47 3.43 -10.90
CA LEU A 54 2.56 3.69 -12.35
C LEU A 54 3.24 5.03 -12.65
N ALA A 55 2.99 6.08 -11.86
CA ALA A 55 3.66 7.37 -12.01
C ALA A 55 5.17 7.26 -11.73
N LEU A 56 5.59 6.44 -10.75
CA LEU A 56 7.00 6.16 -10.50
C LEU A 56 7.65 5.45 -11.69
N CYS A 57 6.96 4.47 -12.28
CA CYS A 57 7.44 3.77 -13.48
C CYS A 57 7.66 4.73 -14.65
N GLU A 58 6.72 5.67 -14.87
CA GLU A 58 6.85 6.70 -15.90
C GLU A 58 8.11 7.56 -15.67
N LYS A 59 8.35 8.00 -14.42
CA LYS A 59 9.56 8.77 -14.07
C LYS A 59 10.85 7.98 -14.28
N MET A 60 10.84 6.71 -13.91
CA MET A 60 11.98 5.79 -14.12
C MET A 60 12.14 5.37 -15.59
N LYS A 61 11.17 5.70 -16.48
CA LYS A 61 11.13 5.29 -17.90
C LYS A 61 11.21 3.77 -18.08
N VAL A 62 10.47 3.04 -17.26
CA VAL A 62 10.33 1.58 -17.32
C VAL A 62 8.88 1.19 -17.54
N GLU A 63 8.64 0.09 -18.24
CA GLU A 63 7.32 -0.52 -18.32
C GLU A 63 6.99 -1.23 -17.01
N CYS A 64 5.74 -1.12 -16.56
CA CYS A 64 5.28 -1.76 -15.34
C CYS A 64 4.01 -2.57 -15.54
N GLU A 65 3.93 -3.69 -14.83
CA GLU A 65 2.76 -4.55 -14.70
C GLU A 65 2.32 -4.59 -13.23
N VAL A 66 1.03 -4.40 -12.97
CA VAL A 66 0.47 -4.50 -11.60
C VAL A 66 -0.11 -5.88 -11.41
N VAL A 67 0.29 -6.56 -10.33
CA VAL A 67 -0.08 -7.93 -9.99
C VAL A 67 -0.82 -7.95 -8.65
N GLY A 68 -2.01 -8.54 -8.62
CA GLY A 68 -2.76 -8.79 -7.39
C GLY A 68 -2.18 -9.96 -6.60
N GLN A 69 -2.07 -9.79 -5.29
CA GLN A 69 -1.62 -10.83 -4.37
C GLN A 69 -2.25 -10.61 -3.01
N ASP A 70 -2.95 -11.61 -2.48
CA ASP A 70 -3.53 -11.57 -1.14
C ASP A 70 -2.49 -11.15 -0.10
N TRP A 71 -2.94 -10.37 0.91
CA TRP A 71 -2.06 -9.75 1.91
C TRP A 71 -1.12 -10.74 2.61
N ASP A 72 -1.63 -11.88 3.08
CA ASP A 72 -0.82 -12.88 3.80
C ASP A 72 0.34 -13.43 2.96
N GLY A 73 0.20 -13.40 1.62
CA GLY A 73 1.22 -13.86 0.67
C GLY A 73 2.11 -12.75 0.10
N ILE A 74 1.90 -11.47 0.48
CA ILE A 74 2.48 -10.36 -0.27
C ILE A 74 4.01 -10.23 -0.05
N ILE A 75 4.52 -10.31 1.18
CA ILE A 75 5.97 -10.33 1.44
C ILE A 75 6.61 -11.64 0.94
N PRO A 76 6.07 -12.83 1.25
CA PRO A 76 6.56 -14.08 0.65
C PRO A 76 6.63 -14.06 -0.87
N GLY A 77 5.65 -13.46 -1.55
CA GLY A 77 5.62 -13.32 -3.00
C GLY A 77 6.77 -12.44 -3.53
N LEU A 78 7.08 -11.33 -2.86
CA LEU A 78 8.21 -10.47 -3.18
C LEU A 78 9.54 -11.24 -3.05
N LEU A 79 9.71 -11.95 -1.94
CA LEU A 79 10.93 -12.75 -1.68
C LEU A 79 11.07 -13.90 -2.69
N ALA A 80 9.96 -14.47 -3.14
CA ALA A 80 9.91 -15.49 -4.19
C ALA A 80 10.02 -14.91 -5.62
N LYS A 81 10.24 -13.58 -5.76
CA LYS A 81 10.40 -12.87 -7.04
C LYS A 81 9.19 -12.97 -7.98
N LYS A 82 7.98 -13.10 -7.43
CA LYS A 82 6.74 -13.01 -8.23
C LYS A 82 6.53 -11.60 -8.78
N TYR A 83 7.00 -10.60 -8.06
CA TYR A 83 7.05 -9.17 -8.42
C TYR A 83 8.31 -8.54 -7.82
N ASP A 84 8.60 -7.29 -8.17
CA ASP A 84 9.86 -6.62 -7.86
C ASP A 84 9.72 -5.64 -6.70
N LEU A 85 8.53 -5.12 -6.47
CA LEU A 85 8.19 -4.22 -5.37
C LEU A 85 6.76 -4.46 -4.91
N ILE A 86 6.44 -4.01 -3.68
CA ILE A 86 5.09 -3.98 -3.15
C ILE A 86 4.70 -2.52 -2.92
N ILE A 87 3.53 -2.13 -3.44
CA ILE A 87 2.84 -0.89 -3.10
C ILE A 87 1.40 -1.22 -2.73
N ALA A 88 1.13 -1.30 -1.42
CA ALA A 88 -0.10 -1.85 -0.86
C ALA A 88 -0.35 -1.31 0.55
N SER A 89 -0.23 -0.01 0.75
CA SER A 89 -0.49 0.64 2.05
C SER A 89 0.28 0.04 3.23
N MET A 90 1.51 -0.46 2.98
CA MET A 90 2.29 -1.20 3.97
C MET A 90 3.06 -0.27 4.91
N PHE A 91 2.78 -0.31 6.20
CA PHE A 91 3.55 0.42 7.23
C PHE A 91 5.00 -0.04 7.28
N ILE A 92 5.91 0.94 7.40
CA ILE A 92 7.36 0.75 7.55
C ILE A 92 7.65 0.43 9.02
N THR A 93 7.62 -0.84 9.40
CA THR A 93 7.90 -1.26 10.79
C THR A 93 9.25 -1.94 10.91
N GLU A 94 9.85 -1.91 12.11
CA GLU A 94 11.12 -2.58 12.39
C GLU A 94 11.03 -4.10 12.16
N GLU A 95 9.86 -4.71 12.38
CA GLU A 95 9.68 -6.14 12.13
C GLU A 95 9.75 -6.45 10.64
N ARG A 96 9.06 -5.66 9.79
CA ARG A 96 9.08 -5.83 8.34
C ARG A 96 10.46 -5.52 7.75
N LYS A 97 11.19 -4.54 8.30
CA LYS A 97 12.58 -4.22 7.90
C LYS A 97 13.56 -5.38 8.08
N LYS A 98 13.25 -6.38 8.91
CA LYS A 98 14.07 -7.59 9.03
C LYS A 98 14.00 -8.49 7.79
N GLN A 99 12.95 -8.37 6.99
CA GLN A 99 12.68 -9.23 5.83
C GLN A 99 12.85 -8.48 4.51
N VAL A 100 12.46 -7.21 4.45
CA VAL A 100 12.44 -6.38 3.25
C VAL A 100 13.02 -4.99 3.53
N ASN A 101 13.43 -4.27 2.48
CA ASN A 101 13.75 -2.85 2.54
C ASN A 101 12.55 -2.01 2.12
N PHE A 102 12.54 -0.75 2.54
CA PHE A 102 11.51 0.21 2.17
C PHE A 102 12.12 1.46 1.53
N THR A 103 11.33 2.11 0.68
CA THR A 103 11.56 3.49 0.29
C THR A 103 11.35 4.44 1.47
N ASP A 104 11.62 5.73 1.27
CA ASP A 104 11.02 6.79 2.08
C ASP A 104 9.50 6.65 2.06
N PRO A 105 8.78 7.09 3.10
CA PRO A 105 7.33 7.00 3.10
C PRO A 105 6.72 7.81 1.95
N TYR A 106 5.73 7.24 1.26
CA TYR A 106 4.99 7.96 0.23
C TYR A 106 3.69 8.57 0.75
N TYR A 107 3.26 8.19 1.95
CA TYR A 107 2.27 8.91 2.75
C TYR A 107 2.37 8.56 4.24
N LEU A 108 1.70 9.36 5.08
CA LEU A 108 1.58 9.12 6.52
C LEU A 108 0.18 8.58 6.83
N ALA A 109 0.09 7.69 7.78
CA ALA A 109 -1.17 7.12 8.23
C ALA A 109 -1.18 6.90 9.76
N ALA A 110 -2.37 6.82 10.31
CA ALA A 110 -2.65 6.37 11.66
C ALA A 110 -3.66 5.23 11.60
N MET A 111 -3.73 4.43 12.64
CA MET A 111 -4.82 3.48 12.83
C MET A 111 -5.95 4.14 13.62
N THR A 112 -7.13 3.56 13.55
CA THR A 112 -8.28 3.99 14.33
C THR A 112 -9.20 2.82 14.63
N HIS A 113 -10.23 3.10 15.40
CA HIS A 113 -11.27 2.16 15.73
C HIS A 113 -12.59 2.56 15.06
N ALA A 114 -13.34 1.58 14.60
CA ALA A 114 -14.73 1.78 14.23
C ALA A 114 -15.61 0.80 15.01
N ALA A 115 -16.79 1.26 15.40
CA ALA A 115 -17.76 0.49 16.15
C ALA A 115 -19.18 0.75 15.66
N PRO A 116 -20.15 -0.08 16.01
CA PRO A 116 -21.58 0.22 15.78
C PRO A 116 -21.93 1.57 16.41
N LYS A 117 -22.76 2.35 15.72
CA LYS A 117 -23.30 3.59 16.25
C LYS A 117 -23.96 3.35 17.60
N ASN A 118 -23.71 4.23 18.55
CA ASN A 118 -24.21 4.10 19.91
C ASN A 118 -23.69 2.85 20.66
N SER A 119 -22.52 2.32 20.30
CA SER A 119 -21.89 1.20 21.00
C SER A 119 -21.65 1.44 22.49
N GLY A 120 -21.53 2.73 22.90
CA GLY A 120 -21.20 3.14 24.27
C GLY A 120 -19.75 2.85 24.67
N ILE A 121 -18.88 2.43 23.72
CA ILE A 121 -17.47 2.17 24.00
C ILE A 121 -16.74 3.52 24.17
N THR A 122 -16.23 3.76 25.37
CA THR A 122 -15.47 4.96 25.72
C THR A 122 -14.15 4.66 26.41
N ASP A 123 -13.95 3.41 26.87
CA ASP A 123 -12.74 2.95 27.51
C ASP A 123 -11.95 2.06 26.55
N PHE A 124 -10.81 2.55 26.07
CA PHE A 124 -9.89 1.87 25.14
C PHE A 124 -8.71 1.21 25.87
N THR A 125 -8.87 0.88 27.14
CA THR A 125 -7.93 0.02 27.88
C THR A 125 -8.26 -1.47 27.67
N ASN A 126 -7.31 -2.34 28.01
CA ASN A 126 -7.58 -3.78 27.99
C ASN A 126 -8.79 -4.18 28.83
N GLU A 127 -8.99 -3.57 30.02
CA GLU A 127 -10.15 -3.87 30.87
C GLU A 127 -11.47 -3.41 30.21
N GLY A 128 -11.48 -2.24 29.55
CA GLY A 128 -12.64 -1.74 28.79
C GLY A 128 -13.00 -2.60 27.58
N MET A 129 -12.00 -3.31 27.01
CA MET A 129 -12.19 -4.20 25.86
C MET A 129 -12.39 -5.67 26.25
N LYS A 130 -12.30 -6.02 27.52
CA LYS A 130 -12.46 -7.40 28.00
C LYS A 130 -13.79 -8.00 27.59
N GLY A 131 -13.69 -9.16 26.93
CA GLY A 131 -14.84 -9.90 26.41
C GLY A 131 -15.54 -9.26 25.21
N LYS A 132 -15.00 -8.17 24.64
CA LYS A 132 -15.44 -7.61 23.36
C LYS A 132 -14.87 -8.43 22.21
N THR A 133 -15.62 -8.52 21.13
CA THR A 133 -15.17 -9.14 19.89
C THR A 133 -14.59 -8.07 18.98
N ILE A 134 -13.27 -8.16 18.72
CA ILE A 134 -12.52 -7.16 17.90
C ILE A 134 -12.13 -7.80 16.58
N GLY A 135 -12.46 -7.15 15.46
CA GLY A 135 -12.05 -7.57 14.12
C GLY A 135 -10.83 -6.81 13.63
N ALA A 136 -9.92 -7.52 12.94
CA ALA A 136 -8.82 -6.93 12.21
C ALA A 136 -8.41 -7.83 11.03
N GLN A 137 -7.76 -7.25 10.02
CA GLN A 137 -7.19 -8.07 8.95
C GLN A 137 -5.95 -8.82 9.44
N SER A 138 -5.83 -10.08 9.08
CA SER A 138 -4.73 -10.98 9.45
C SER A 138 -3.38 -10.47 8.91
N GLY A 139 -2.27 -10.74 9.61
CA GLY A 139 -0.91 -10.36 9.18
C GLY A 139 -0.65 -8.85 9.12
N THR A 140 -1.53 -8.03 9.72
CA THR A 140 -1.41 -6.58 9.75
C THR A 140 -0.91 -6.07 11.10
N THR A 141 -0.38 -4.87 11.11
CA THR A 141 0.00 -4.19 12.36
C THR A 141 -1.21 -3.76 13.19
N GLN A 142 -2.39 -3.68 12.60
CA GLN A 142 -3.68 -3.47 13.26
C GLN A 142 -4.06 -4.69 14.11
N ALA A 143 -3.86 -5.90 13.57
CA ALA A 143 -4.05 -7.13 14.31
C ALA A 143 -3.02 -7.26 15.47
N ASP A 144 -1.75 -6.92 15.18
CA ASP A 144 -0.69 -6.89 16.21
C ASP A 144 -1.00 -5.90 17.33
N PHE A 145 -1.52 -4.71 16.96
CA PHE A 145 -1.97 -3.71 17.93
C PHE A 145 -3.09 -4.27 18.80
N ALA A 146 -4.14 -4.80 18.19
CA ALA A 146 -5.28 -5.35 18.93
C ALA A 146 -4.85 -6.48 19.89
N ALA A 147 -4.01 -7.41 19.43
CA ALA A 147 -3.47 -8.49 20.25
C ALA A 147 -2.61 -8.01 21.41
N ALA A 148 -1.82 -6.95 21.21
CA ALA A 148 -0.90 -6.43 22.21
C ALA A 148 -1.59 -5.54 23.25
N VAL A 149 -2.58 -4.74 22.84
CA VAL A 149 -3.24 -3.75 23.70
C VAL A 149 -4.50 -4.30 24.36
N TYR A 150 -5.17 -5.25 23.71
CA TYR A 150 -6.45 -5.84 24.16
C TYR A 150 -6.37 -7.37 24.32
N PRO A 151 -5.41 -7.91 25.10
CA PRO A 151 -5.21 -9.35 25.20
C PRO A 151 -6.40 -10.13 25.81
N ASP A 152 -7.29 -9.45 26.53
CA ASP A 152 -8.51 -10.07 27.12
C ASP A 152 -9.74 -9.92 26.23
N ALA A 153 -9.62 -9.32 25.03
CA ALA A 153 -10.66 -9.30 24.01
C ALA A 153 -10.64 -10.58 23.16
N GLU A 154 -11.77 -10.90 22.54
CA GLU A 154 -11.84 -11.94 21.51
C GLU A 154 -11.42 -11.34 20.16
N LEU A 155 -10.18 -11.61 19.71
CA LEU A 155 -9.69 -11.14 18.42
C LEU A 155 -10.11 -12.08 17.30
N LYS A 156 -10.86 -11.56 16.31
CA LYS A 156 -11.21 -12.25 15.07
C LYS A 156 -10.39 -11.69 13.92
N LEU A 157 -9.65 -12.57 13.24
CA LEU A 157 -8.81 -12.23 12.10
C LEU A 157 -9.46 -12.64 10.78
N TYR A 158 -9.37 -11.76 9.79
CA TYR A 158 -9.99 -11.92 8.48
C TYR A 158 -8.93 -11.79 7.38
N PRO A 159 -9.10 -12.46 6.22
CA PRO A 159 -8.19 -12.34 5.09
C PRO A 159 -8.08 -10.91 4.55
N THR A 160 -9.20 -10.15 4.54
CA THR A 160 -9.27 -8.79 3.99
C THR A 160 -9.96 -7.82 4.95
N GLN A 161 -9.68 -6.52 4.79
CA GLN A 161 -10.40 -5.47 5.51
C GLN A 161 -11.89 -5.43 5.14
N ASP A 162 -12.23 -5.76 3.88
CA ASP A 162 -13.63 -5.81 3.44
C ASP A 162 -14.43 -6.88 4.17
N GLU A 163 -13.83 -8.02 4.50
CA GLU A 163 -14.49 -9.05 5.31
C GLU A 163 -14.67 -8.62 6.77
N VAL A 164 -13.72 -7.87 7.34
CA VAL A 164 -13.90 -7.23 8.65
C VAL A 164 -15.08 -6.27 8.61
N ASN A 165 -15.13 -5.41 7.60
CA ASN A 165 -16.21 -4.44 7.39
C ASN A 165 -17.58 -5.13 7.27
N LEU A 166 -17.64 -6.22 6.52
CA LEU A 166 -18.88 -7.00 6.35
C LEU A 166 -19.36 -7.60 7.67
N ASP A 167 -18.48 -8.18 8.47
CA ASP A 167 -18.84 -8.75 9.77
C ASP A 167 -19.21 -7.68 10.79
N MET A 168 -18.57 -6.50 10.73
CA MET A 168 -18.98 -5.35 11.53
C MET A 168 -20.38 -4.88 11.15
N ALA A 169 -20.69 -4.70 9.87
CA ALA A 169 -22.00 -4.29 9.40
C ALA A 169 -23.12 -5.29 9.77
N ASN A 170 -22.77 -6.59 9.86
CA ASN A 170 -23.68 -7.65 10.28
C ASN A 170 -23.80 -7.79 11.82
N GLY A 171 -23.17 -6.92 12.61
CA GLY A 171 -23.26 -6.93 14.07
C GLY A 171 -22.55 -8.13 14.74
N ARG A 172 -21.53 -8.69 14.09
CA ARG A 172 -20.74 -9.82 14.62
C ARG A 172 -19.47 -9.38 15.34
N LEU A 173 -19.18 -8.09 15.32
CA LEU A 173 -18.05 -7.44 15.98
C LEU A 173 -18.53 -6.29 16.85
N ASP A 174 -17.93 -6.14 18.02
CA ASP A 174 -18.12 -4.95 18.87
C ASP A 174 -17.25 -3.78 18.42
N LEU A 175 -16.07 -4.09 17.86
CA LEU A 175 -15.06 -3.13 17.43
C LEU A 175 -14.29 -3.67 16.24
N GLN A 176 -13.77 -2.81 15.40
CA GLN A 176 -12.69 -3.16 14.46
C GLN A 176 -11.54 -2.17 14.57
N VAL A 177 -10.33 -2.65 14.28
CA VAL A 177 -9.11 -1.85 14.17
C VAL A 177 -8.67 -1.86 12.72
N GLY A 178 -8.44 -0.67 12.15
CA GLY A 178 -8.00 -0.51 10.78
C GLY A 178 -7.28 0.83 10.58
N ASP A 179 -6.79 1.08 9.37
CA ASP A 179 -6.22 2.38 9.04
C ASP A 179 -7.31 3.45 8.98
N MET A 180 -6.98 4.64 9.45
CA MET A 180 -7.93 5.72 9.63
C MET A 180 -8.61 6.12 8.31
N ILE A 181 -7.87 6.21 7.20
CA ILE A 181 -8.43 6.68 5.93
C ILE A 181 -9.41 5.64 5.32
N PRO A 182 -9.05 4.34 5.18
CA PRO A 182 -10.00 3.33 4.73
C PRO A 182 -11.24 3.22 5.60
N LEU A 183 -11.08 3.23 6.92
CA LEU A 183 -12.23 3.17 7.82
C LEU A 183 -13.10 4.43 7.74
N LEU A 184 -12.50 5.62 7.63
CA LEU A 184 -13.25 6.86 7.41
C LEU A 184 -14.02 6.81 6.08
N ASP A 185 -13.38 6.33 5.02
CA ASP A 185 -14.04 6.17 3.72
C ASP A 185 -15.23 5.22 3.82
N TRP A 186 -15.03 4.08 4.48
CA TRP A 186 -16.07 3.09 4.68
C TRP A 186 -17.26 3.65 5.49
N VAL A 187 -17.04 4.24 6.67
CA VAL A 187 -18.15 4.78 7.51
C VAL A 187 -18.81 6.02 6.93
N THR A 188 -18.19 6.69 5.92
CA THR A 188 -18.76 7.92 5.35
C THR A 188 -19.32 7.74 3.93
N LYS A 189 -18.81 6.78 3.14
CA LYS A 189 -19.18 6.62 1.72
C LYS A 189 -19.87 5.28 1.43
N ASN A 190 -19.45 4.19 2.09
CA ASN A 190 -20.09 2.88 1.89
C ASN A 190 -21.47 2.87 2.56
N GLU A 191 -22.50 2.28 1.90
CA GLU A 191 -23.89 2.30 2.41
C GLU A 191 -24.03 1.56 3.73
N ASP A 192 -23.42 0.37 3.85
CA ASP A 192 -23.47 -0.45 5.07
C ASP A 192 -22.70 0.20 6.21
N GLY A 193 -21.48 0.70 5.94
CA GLY A 193 -20.66 1.41 6.92
C GLY A 193 -21.35 2.66 7.45
N LYS A 194 -21.94 3.48 6.55
CA LYS A 194 -22.72 4.66 6.95
C LYS A 194 -23.94 4.30 7.79
N ALA A 195 -24.59 3.20 7.49
CA ALA A 195 -25.80 2.79 8.21
C ALA A 195 -25.44 2.30 9.61
N CYS A 196 -24.42 1.47 9.75
CA CYS A 196 -24.11 0.77 11.01
C CYS A 196 -23.21 1.54 11.96
N CYS A 197 -22.22 2.26 11.45
CA CYS A 197 -20.96 2.40 12.17
C CYS A 197 -20.42 3.83 12.17
N GLU A 198 -19.48 4.09 13.08
CA GLU A 198 -18.78 5.37 13.23
C GLU A 198 -17.35 5.12 13.71
N LEU A 199 -16.45 6.07 13.44
CA LEU A 199 -15.13 6.07 14.05
C LEU A 199 -15.25 6.50 15.50
N ILE A 200 -14.49 5.83 16.38
CA ILE A 200 -14.47 6.12 17.82
C ILE A 200 -13.03 6.12 18.36
N GLY A 201 -12.84 6.79 19.48
CA GLY A 201 -11.52 6.91 20.13
C GLY A 201 -10.57 7.85 19.40
N GLU A 202 -9.39 8.01 19.99
CA GLU A 202 -8.32 8.81 19.40
C GLU A 202 -7.55 7.99 18.34
N PRO A 203 -6.98 8.64 17.31
CA PRO A 203 -6.11 7.96 16.37
C PRO A 203 -4.90 7.31 17.06
N VAL A 204 -4.59 6.08 16.67
CA VAL A 204 -3.41 5.35 17.15
C VAL A 204 -2.21 5.76 16.29
N THR A 205 -1.24 6.42 16.92
CA THR A 205 -0.02 6.93 16.27
C THR A 205 1.27 6.34 16.89
N ASP A 206 1.14 5.28 17.68
CA ASP A 206 2.30 4.61 18.29
C ASP A 206 3.20 4.02 17.20
N LYS A 207 4.42 4.53 17.13
CA LYS A 207 5.43 4.11 16.15
C LYS A 207 5.76 2.61 16.18
N LYS A 208 5.50 1.94 17.27
CA LYS A 208 5.62 0.49 17.34
C LYS A 208 4.76 -0.20 16.27
N PHE A 209 3.58 0.35 15.97
CA PHE A 209 2.60 -0.25 15.06
C PHE A 209 2.49 0.48 13.72
N VAL A 210 2.53 1.83 13.72
CA VAL A 210 2.44 2.62 12.48
C VAL A 210 3.81 2.93 11.86
N GLY A 211 4.91 2.59 12.55
CA GLY A 211 6.26 2.78 12.05
C GLY A 211 6.59 4.22 11.69
N ASP A 212 7.30 4.39 10.59
CA ASP A 212 7.70 5.70 10.05
C ASP A 212 6.77 6.21 8.93
N GLY A 213 5.59 5.62 8.80
CA GLY A 213 4.64 5.87 7.71
C GLY A 213 4.51 4.68 6.77
N VAL A 214 3.96 4.90 5.60
CA VAL A 214 3.69 3.87 4.59
C VAL A 214 4.70 3.94 3.47
N GLY A 215 5.35 2.83 3.16
CA GLY A 215 6.44 2.76 2.19
C GLY A 215 6.24 1.69 1.13
N ILE A 216 7.04 1.79 0.07
CA ILE A 216 7.12 0.79 -0.98
C ILE A 216 8.18 -0.23 -0.57
N ALA A 217 7.81 -1.51 -0.48
CA ALA A 217 8.74 -2.55 -0.09
C ALA A 217 9.47 -3.14 -1.31
N VAL A 218 10.77 -3.39 -1.14
CA VAL A 218 11.63 -4.09 -2.10
C VAL A 218 12.44 -5.15 -1.35
N ARG A 219 13.03 -6.12 -2.06
CA ARG A 219 13.95 -7.09 -1.42
C ARG A 219 15.17 -6.37 -0.83
N GLN A 220 15.77 -6.95 0.18
CA GLN A 220 16.92 -6.34 0.86
C GLN A 220 18.12 -6.11 -0.07
N GLU A 221 18.29 -6.98 -1.08
CA GLU A 221 19.34 -6.85 -2.09
C GLU A 221 19.06 -5.81 -3.17
N ASP A 222 17.81 -5.37 -3.36
CA ASP A 222 17.39 -4.48 -4.45
C ASP A 222 17.57 -2.98 -4.11
N ASN A 223 18.71 -2.61 -3.50
CA ASN A 223 18.98 -1.22 -3.10
C ASN A 223 18.96 -0.24 -4.28
N ASP A 224 19.45 -0.64 -5.45
CA ASP A 224 19.43 0.21 -6.66
C ASP A 224 17.99 0.55 -7.09
N LEU A 225 17.06 -0.41 -6.97
CA LEU A 225 15.65 -0.17 -7.25
C LEU A 225 15.05 0.78 -6.21
N ARG A 226 15.34 0.57 -4.94
CA ARG A 226 14.88 1.43 -3.85
C ARG A 226 15.30 2.89 -4.06
N GLU A 227 16.58 3.12 -4.39
CA GLU A 227 17.09 4.48 -4.63
C GLU A 227 16.43 5.14 -5.85
N LYS A 228 16.18 4.37 -6.92
CA LYS A 228 15.44 4.87 -8.10
C LYS A 228 14.00 5.22 -7.74
N LEU A 229 13.32 4.41 -6.93
CA LEU A 229 11.97 4.69 -6.44
C LEU A 229 11.95 5.95 -5.58
N ASN A 230 12.91 6.14 -4.67
CA ASN A 230 13.03 7.35 -3.85
C ASN A 230 13.24 8.61 -4.71
N ALA A 231 14.11 8.52 -5.72
CA ALA A 231 14.33 9.62 -6.65
C ALA A 231 13.05 9.96 -7.43
N ALA A 232 12.33 8.94 -7.92
CA ALA A 232 11.06 9.11 -8.62
C ALA A 232 9.94 9.65 -7.70
N LEU A 233 9.87 9.20 -6.43
CA LEU A 233 8.95 9.75 -5.42
C LEU A 233 9.18 11.25 -5.21
N LYS A 234 10.45 11.65 -5.07
CA LYS A 234 10.81 13.07 -4.97
C LYS A 234 10.36 13.85 -6.20
N GLU A 235 10.63 13.33 -7.41
CA GLU A 235 10.30 13.99 -8.67
C GLU A 235 8.79 14.19 -8.85
N ILE A 236 7.96 13.16 -8.61
CA ILE A 236 6.50 13.29 -8.73
C ILE A 236 5.89 14.26 -7.70
N ARG A 237 6.58 14.49 -6.58
CA ARG A 237 6.16 15.48 -5.57
C ARG A 237 6.52 16.90 -6.00
N GLU A 238 7.72 17.09 -6.58
CA GLU A 238 8.22 18.39 -7.02
C GLU A 238 7.47 18.92 -8.25
N ASP A 239 7.08 18.04 -9.17
CA ASP A 239 6.38 18.42 -10.40
C ASP A 239 4.84 18.46 -10.30
N GLY A 240 4.30 18.11 -9.11
CA GLY A 240 2.86 18.15 -8.83
C GLY A 240 2.09 16.91 -9.26
N THR A 241 2.73 15.88 -9.82
CA THR A 241 2.09 14.60 -10.18
C THR A 241 1.49 13.92 -8.95
N TYR A 242 2.24 13.87 -7.84
CA TYR A 242 1.74 13.33 -6.57
C TYR A 242 0.48 14.06 -6.11
N LYS A 243 0.51 15.40 -6.09
CA LYS A 243 -0.65 16.20 -5.68
C LYS A 243 -1.87 15.92 -6.56
N LYS A 244 -1.69 15.82 -7.86
CA LYS A 244 -2.78 15.51 -8.79
C LYS A 244 -3.42 14.14 -8.51
N ILE A 245 -2.62 13.14 -8.18
CA ILE A 245 -3.10 11.81 -7.79
C ILE A 245 -3.78 11.89 -6.42
N ASN A 246 -3.14 12.54 -5.44
CA ASN A 246 -3.71 12.73 -4.10
C ASN A 246 -5.10 13.36 -4.15
N ASP A 247 -5.25 14.47 -4.84
CA ASP A 247 -6.51 15.24 -4.90
C ASP A 247 -7.66 14.48 -5.61
N LYS A 248 -7.37 13.41 -6.34
CA LYS A 248 -8.36 12.52 -6.94
C LYS A 248 -9.05 11.62 -5.91
N TYR A 249 -8.31 11.24 -4.85
CA TYR A 249 -8.78 10.29 -3.84
C TYR A 249 -9.10 10.95 -2.51
N PHE A 250 -8.37 12.03 -2.14
CA PHE A 250 -8.39 12.62 -0.81
C PHE A 250 -8.60 14.13 -0.87
N SER A 251 -9.32 14.66 0.13
CA SER A 251 -9.53 16.10 0.31
C SER A 251 -8.41 16.80 1.09
N ILE A 252 -7.48 16.03 1.62
CA ILE A 252 -6.29 16.50 2.35
C ILE A 252 -5.03 15.96 1.68
N ASP A 253 -3.89 16.59 1.94
CA ASP A 253 -2.59 16.06 1.55
C ASP A 253 -2.17 14.96 2.54
N ILE A 254 -2.30 13.69 2.16
CA ILE A 254 -1.95 12.56 3.03
C ILE A 254 -0.44 12.36 3.20
N TYR A 255 0.38 13.04 2.40
CA TYR A 255 1.84 13.03 2.59
C TYR A 255 2.24 13.81 3.85
N THR A 256 1.61 14.96 4.10
CA THR A 256 1.89 15.83 5.26
C THR A 256 0.82 15.74 6.34
N MET A 257 -0.31 15.10 6.06
CA MET A 257 -1.51 15.05 6.92
C MET A 257 -2.03 16.45 7.29
N LYS A 258 -2.03 17.37 6.30
CA LYS A 258 -2.47 18.77 6.42
C LYS A 258 -3.58 19.10 5.45
#